data_acd74796b6dd97560f501c73f3f111e0
#
_entry.id   acd74796b6dd97560f501c73f3f111e0
#
_cell.length_a   1.000
_cell.length_b   1.000
_cell.length_c   1.000
_cell.angle_alpha   90.00
_cell.angle_beta   90.00
_cell.angle_gamma   90.00
#
_symmetry.space_group_name_H-M   'P 1'
#
loop_
_entity.id
_entity.type
_entity.pdbx_description
1 polymer ?
#
loop_
_entity_poly.entity_id
_entity_poly.type
_entity_poly.pdbx_seq_one_letter_code
_entity_poly.pdbx_strand_id
1 'polypeptide(L)'
;MKKGIVLFVVLCLLVPTLLFSAGKKESDQITIAFCFQDLETEFWVAGHKAITESLRENGIRVIEKNANEDANRQLEQVKDVITQGVDGIIIIPQDGESAVTIAKTANAAGVPIGIFNRPPSDKSAKNLVVVANNEVIAEAAVEHMAQEAMKLGRKVYPAIMVGDLGDPNAVGRRQGFMNVMAKYPELWAAPPVEIPTKWDANVALANLQSAMQANPKIDFLFTSSDFLFPVIKSVLAPLNKWVKINNPNHVILGGLDGDVTAAQLLEEGYLDATGVQNLFYEADVMLEAMLAAIKAGDKTPDKWMDDPGFALTQANLATRAEEMWGWVLYKEKK
;
A
#
# COMPACT_ATOMS: atom_id res chain seq x y z
N MET A 1 -65.57 34.79 74.32
CA MET A 1 -64.40 33.91 74.38
C MET A 1 -64.39 33.05 73.12
N LYS A 2 -63.64 33.45 72.10
CA LYS A 2 -63.42 32.64 70.84
C LYS A 2 -61.93 32.53 70.64
N LYS A 3 -61.42 31.29 70.74
CA LYS A 3 -60.00 30.96 70.48
C LYS A 3 -59.81 30.90 69.01
N GLY A 4 -58.94 31.77 68.46
CA GLY A 4 -58.46 31.72 67.07
C GLY A 4 -57.27 30.77 66.98
N ILE A 5 -57.35 29.80 66.06
CA ILE A 5 -56.28 28.89 65.70
C ILE A 5 -55.55 29.56 64.57
N VAL A 6 -54.25 29.86 64.76
CA VAL A 6 -53.34 30.34 63.70
C VAL A 6 -52.75 29.12 63.04
N LEU A 7 -53.08 28.92 61.77
CA LEU A 7 -52.57 27.85 60.95
C LEU A 7 -51.23 28.34 60.27
N PHE A 8 -50.10 27.77 60.68
CA PHE A 8 -48.79 28.06 60.06
C PHE A 8 -48.67 27.16 58.83
N VAL A 9 -48.78 27.78 57.62
CA VAL A 9 -48.55 27.09 56.38
C VAL A 9 -47.04 27.16 56.09
N VAL A 10 -46.35 26.04 56.26
CA VAL A 10 -44.94 25.89 55.81
C VAL A 10 -44.95 25.60 54.35
N LEU A 11 -44.61 26.62 53.59
CA LEU A 11 -44.39 26.51 52.14
C LEU A 11 -43.02 25.88 51.87
N CYS A 12 -42.97 24.55 51.64
CA CYS A 12 -41.77 23.87 51.15
C CYS A 12 -41.49 24.26 49.72
N LEU A 13 -40.52 25.15 49.52
CA LEU A 13 -39.91 25.43 48.21
C LEU A 13 -39.15 24.17 47.74
N LEU A 14 -39.79 23.37 46.91
CA LEU A 14 -39.13 22.35 46.08
C LEU A 14 -38.25 23.06 45.03
N VAL A 15 -36.98 23.21 45.33
CA VAL A 15 -35.97 23.58 44.32
C VAL A 15 -35.71 22.31 43.49
N PRO A 16 -36.02 22.28 42.20
CA PRO A 16 -35.61 21.18 41.39
C PRO A 16 -34.07 21.21 41.29
N THR A 17 -33.39 20.32 41.97
CA THR A 17 -32.00 19.99 41.69
C THR A 17 -31.93 19.44 40.25
N LEU A 18 -31.66 20.30 39.30
CA LEU A 18 -31.16 19.90 38.02
C LEU A 18 -29.84 19.14 38.28
N LEU A 19 -29.96 17.82 38.41
CA LEU A 19 -28.85 16.91 38.22
C LEU A 19 -28.38 17.15 36.80
N PHE A 20 -27.40 18.05 36.63
CA PHE A 20 -26.51 17.98 35.51
C PHE A 20 -25.88 16.58 35.59
N SER A 21 -26.52 15.63 34.94
CA SER A 21 -25.85 14.43 34.50
C SER A 21 -24.70 14.95 33.65
N ALA A 22 -23.54 15.10 34.26
CA ALA A 22 -22.30 15.17 33.50
C ALA A 22 -22.35 13.93 32.62
N GLY A 23 -22.69 14.13 31.33
CA GLY A 23 -22.69 13.06 30.36
C GLY A 23 -21.38 12.37 30.53
N LYS A 24 -21.40 11.11 30.95
CA LYS A 24 -20.27 10.23 30.81
C LYS A 24 -19.78 10.47 29.37
N LYS A 25 -18.57 11.02 29.23
CA LYS A 25 -17.88 11.07 27.95
C LYS A 25 -18.11 9.71 27.31
N GLU A 26 -18.82 9.70 26.20
CA GLU A 26 -19.18 8.46 25.52
C GLU A 26 -17.85 7.82 25.13
N SER A 27 -17.52 6.84 25.95
CA SER A 27 -16.41 5.91 25.91
C SER A 27 -14.98 6.43 25.64
N ASP A 28 -14.08 5.86 26.39
CA ASP A 28 -12.63 5.70 26.15
C ASP A 28 -12.30 4.99 24.82
N GLN A 29 -13.19 4.99 23.82
CA GLN A 29 -12.99 4.36 22.52
C GLN A 29 -12.09 5.21 21.67
N ILE A 30 -10.91 4.68 21.36
CA ILE A 30 -9.95 5.29 20.45
C ILE A 30 -10.60 5.48 19.08
N THR A 31 -10.43 6.68 18.51
CA THR A 31 -10.90 7.03 17.17
C THR A 31 -9.70 7.31 16.27
N ILE A 32 -9.52 6.53 15.23
CA ILE A 32 -8.46 6.72 14.23
C ILE A 32 -9.11 7.10 12.90
N ALA A 33 -8.59 8.16 12.26
CA ALA A 33 -8.92 8.46 10.88
C ALA A 33 -8.03 7.62 9.96
N PHE A 34 -8.65 6.96 8.98
CA PHE A 34 -7.96 6.31 7.88
C PHE A 34 -8.22 7.08 6.59
N CYS A 35 -7.18 7.80 6.12
CA CYS A 35 -7.22 8.61 4.91
C CYS A 35 -6.45 7.89 3.81
N PHE A 36 -7.10 7.54 2.72
CA PHE A 36 -6.46 6.80 1.62
C PHE A 36 -6.66 7.52 0.28
N GLN A 37 -5.73 7.28 -0.64
CA GLN A 37 -5.68 7.96 -1.94
C GLN A 37 -6.84 7.57 -2.85
N ASP A 38 -7.09 6.25 -3.02
CA ASP A 38 -8.11 5.68 -3.90
C ASP A 38 -8.38 4.20 -3.56
N LEU A 39 -9.27 3.54 -4.32
CA LEU A 39 -9.54 2.10 -4.32
C LEU A 39 -9.61 1.55 -5.74
N GLU A 40 -8.80 2.09 -6.66
CA GLU A 40 -8.85 1.73 -8.08
C GLU A 40 -8.15 0.39 -8.37
N THR A 41 -7.16 0.01 -7.55
CA THR A 41 -6.45 -1.26 -7.73
C THR A 41 -6.78 -2.28 -6.65
N GLU A 42 -6.66 -3.57 -6.97
CA GLU A 42 -6.85 -4.67 -6.01
C GLU A 42 -5.90 -4.55 -4.82
N PHE A 43 -4.69 -4.04 -5.04
CA PHE A 43 -3.72 -3.76 -3.99
C PHE A 43 -4.27 -2.78 -2.93
N TRP A 44 -4.82 -1.64 -3.38
CA TRP A 44 -5.38 -0.64 -2.46
C TRP A 44 -6.66 -1.12 -1.79
N VAL A 45 -7.49 -1.90 -2.48
CA VAL A 45 -8.67 -2.55 -1.88
C VAL A 45 -8.24 -3.52 -0.79
N ALA A 46 -7.20 -4.34 -1.03
CA ALA A 46 -6.67 -5.27 -0.04
C ALA A 46 -6.02 -4.54 1.16
N GLY A 47 -5.22 -3.50 0.91
CA GLY A 47 -4.61 -2.67 1.96
C GLY A 47 -5.65 -1.95 2.81
N HIS A 48 -6.69 -1.39 2.18
CA HIS A 48 -7.82 -0.78 2.87
C HIS A 48 -8.52 -1.79 3.78
N LYS A 49 -8.82 -2.98 3.26
CA LYS A 49 -9.45 -4.07 4.02
C LYS A 49 -8.58 -4.45 5.21
N ALA A 50 -7.29 -4.72 4.99
CA ALA A 50 -6.36 -5.11 6.06
C ALA A 50 -6.33 -4.08 7.21
N ILE A 51 -6.20 -2.79 6.90
CA ILE A 51 -6.18 -1.73 7.92
C ILE A 51 -7.52 -1.61 8.63
N THR A 52 -8.64 -1.58 7.89
CA THR A 52 -9.96 -1.35 8.50
C THR A 52 -10.41 -2.54 9.34
N GLU A 53 -10.10 -3.77 8.94
CA GLU A 53 -10.38 -4.98 9.73
C GLU A 53 -9.52 -5.00 11.00
N SER A 54 -8.21 -4.80 10.90
CA SER A 54 -7.30 -4.74 12.05
C SER A 54 -7.74 -3.68 13.06
N LEU A 55 -8.13 -2.47 12.62
CA LEU A 55 -8.65 -1.42 13.49
C LEU A 55 -9.96 -1.84 14.19
N ARG A 56 -10.93 -2.39 13.46
CA ARG A 56 -12.25 -2.78 13.99
C ARG A 56 -12.17 -3.95 14.97
N GLU A 57 -11.34 -4.94 14.68
CA GLU A 57 -11.10 -6.09 15.56
C GLU A 57 -10.50 -5.67 16.90
N ASN A 58 -9.73 -4.60 16.91
CA ASN A 58 -9.20 -3.99 18.14
C ASN A 58 -10.16 -2.98 18.81
N GLY A 59 -11.43 -2.91 18.38
CA GLY A 59 -12.46 -2.07 19.00
C GLY A 59 -12.28 -0.57 18.72
N ILE A 60 -11.53 -0.19 17.69
CA ILE A 60 -11.24 1.20 17.32
C ILE A 60 -12.36 1.74 16.43
N ARG A 61 -12.80 2.96 16.70
CA ARG A 61 -13.68 3.71 15.81
C ARG A 61 -12.87 4.24 14.62
N VAL A 62 -13.30 3.91 13.40
CA VAL A 62 -12.63 4.33 12.19
C VAL A 62 -13.42 5.42 11.47
N ILE A 63 -12.75 6.52 11.10
CA ILE A 63 -13.28 7.54 10.20
C ILE A 63 -12.55 7.41 8.88
N GLU A 64 -13.25 7.00 7.84
CA GLU A 64 -12.68 6.74 6.53
C GLU A 64 -12.81 7.97 5.61
N LYS A 65 -11.75 8.31 4.87
CA LYS A 65 -11.69 9.41 3.90
C LYS A 65 -10.98 8.97 2.63
N ASN A 66 -11.68 8.99 1.50
CA ASN A 66 -11.12 8.73 0.18
C ASN A 66 -10.78 10.03 -0.53
N ALA A 67 -9.54 10.22 -0.92
CA ALA A 67 -9.07 11.41 -1.62
C ALA A 67 -9.37 11.39 -3.13
N ASN A 68 -9.71 10.22 -3.71
CA ASN A 68 -9.93 10.02 -5.15
C ASN A 68 -8.78 10.64 -5.98
N GLU A 69 -7.54 10.23 -5.68
CA GLU A 69 -6.30 10.64 -6.36
C GLU A 69 -5.98 12.14 -6.31
N ASP A 70 -6.58 12.89 -5.36
CA ASP A 70 -6.35 14.33 -5.21
C ASP A 70 -5.61 14.64 -3.90
N ALA A 71 -4.31 14.99 -4.01
CA ALA A 71 -3.44 15.32 -2.87
C ALA A 71 -3.95 16.55 -2.07
N ASN A 72 -4.55 17.54 -2.72
CA ASN A 72 -5.10 18.71 -2.04
C ASN A 72 -6.34 18.33 -1.24
N ARG A 73 -7.23 17.54 -1.83
CA ARG A 73 -8.39 16.98 -1.12
C ARG A 73 -7.94 16.15 0.07
N GLN A 74 -6.90 15.35 -0.06
CA GLN A 74 -6.37 14.54 1.03
C GLN A 74 -5.89 15.41 2.20
N LEU A 75 -5.16 16.51 1.91
CA LEU A 75 -4.73 17.47 2.93
C LEU A 75 -5.91 18.12 3.65
N GLU A 76 -6.96 18.56 2.93
CA GLU A 76 -8.16 19.12 3.54
C GLU A 76 -8.93 18.10 4.39
N GLN A 77 -9.00 16.85 3.95
CA GLN A 77 -9.58 15.75 4.74
C GLN A 77 -8.82 15.51 6.05
N VAL A 78 -7.48 15.58 6.01
CA VAL A 78 -6.66 15.47 7.22
C VAL A 78 -6.92 16.64 8.19
N LYS A 79 -7.01 17.87 7.71
CA LYS A 79 -7.39 19.02 8.55
C LYS A 79 -8.79 18.86 9.17
N ASP A 80 -9.74 18.33 8.40
CA ASP A 80 -11.10 18.05 8.86
C ASP A 80 -11.10 17.03 10.00
N VAL A 81 -10.42 15.88 9.86
CA VAL A 81 -10.39 14.86 10.93
C VAL A 81 -9.62 15.32 12.15
N ILE A 82 -8.59 16.14 12.00
CA ILE A 82 -7.90 16.81 13.13
C ILE A 82 -8.90 17.67 13.91
N THR A 83 -9.72 18.45 13.21
CA THR A 83 -10.76 19.30 13.84
C THR A 83 -11.84 18.48 14.54
N GLN A 84 -12.12 17.26 14.07
CA GLN A 84 -13.03 16.32 14.70
C GLN A 84 -12.45 15.69 15.99
N GLY A 85 -11.15 15.88 16.26
CA GLY A 85 -10.51 15.43 17.49
C GLY A 85 -10.20 13.93 17.51
N VAL A 86 -9.74 13.38 16.39
CA VAL A 86 -9.26 11.99 16.33
C VAL A 86 -8.02 11.78 17.19
N ASP A 87 -7.83 10.57 17.71
CA ASP A 87 -6.69 10.20 18.54
C ASP A 87 -5.45 9.89 17.71
N GLY A 88 -5.61 9.53 16.43
CA GLY A 88 -4.54 9.27 15.49
C GLY A 88 -5.01 9.27 14.04
N ILE A 89 -4.06 9.36 13.12
CA ILE A 89 -4.31 9.33 11.67
C ILE A 89 -3.44 8.25 11.05
N ILE A 90 -4.04 7.36 10.26
CA ILE A 90 -3.31 6.47 9.34
C ILE A 90 -3.61 6.96 7.93
N ILE A 91 -2.58 7.09 7.10
CA ILE A 91 -2.74 7.61 5.74
C ILE A 91 -1.97 6.76 4.72
N ILE A 92 -2.60 6.52 3.56
CA ILE A 92 -1.93 6.14 2.33
C ILE A 92 -1.86 7.41 1.49
N PRO A 93 -0.72 8.09 1.40
CA PRO A 93 -0.64 9.39 0.72
C PRO A 93 -0.67 9.24 -0.80
N GLN A 94 -1.08 10.30 -1.51
CA GLN A 94 -1.10 10.33 -2.97
C GLN A 94 0.32 10.25 -3.54
N ASP A 95 1.27 10.95 -2.92
CA ASP A 95 2.68 10.96 -3.30
C ASP A 95 3.58 11.28 -2.09
N GLY A 96 4.90 11.17 -2.27
CA GLY A 96 5.86 11.39 -1.19
C GLY A 96 5.96 12.83 -0.72
N GLU A 97 5.72 13.84 -1.57
CA GLU A 97 5.78 15.26 -1.19
C GLU A 97 4.55 15.67 -0.39
N SER A 98 3.36 15.25 -0.83
CA SER A 98 2.12 15.46 -0.09
C SER A 98 2.16 14.77 1.27
N ALA A 99 2.78 13.59 1.38
CA ALA A 99 3.00 12.88 2.64
C ALA A 99 3.76 13.74 3.67
N VAL A 100 4.83 14.43 3.24
CA VAL A 100 5.60 15.35 4.11
C VAL A 100 4.73 16.50 4.60
N THR A 101 3.98 17.14 3.70
CA THR A 101 3.09 18.27 4.02
C THR A 101 2.00 17.86 5.01
N ILE A 102 1.39 16.72 4.79
CA ILE A 102 0.34 16.16 5.65
C ILE A 102 0.90 15.80 7.02
N ALA A 103 2.07 15.16 7.09
CA ALA A 103 2.71 14.82 8.35
C ALA A 103 3.06 16.08 9.17
N LYS A 104 3.59 17.13 8.54
CA LYS A 104 3.82 18.42 9.20
C LYS A 104 2.53 19.05 9.75
N THR A 105 1.43 18.92 9.00
CA THR A 105 0.10 19.42 9.43
C THR A 105 -0.38 18.69 10.68
N ALA A 106 -0.29 17.36 10.72
CA ALA A 106 -0.65 16.55 11.88
C ALA A 106 0.24 16.85 13.09
N ASN A 107 1.57 16.99 12.87
CA ASN A 107 2.53 17.34 13.93
C ASN A 107 2.20 18.70 14.56
N ALA A 108 1.90 19.71 13.75
CA ALA A 108 1.53 21.05 14.25
C ALA A 108 0.25 21.02 15.09
N ALA A 109 -0.66 20.11 14.80
CA ALA A 109 -1.90 19.90 15.57
C ALA A 109 -1.71 18.97 16.78
N GLY A 110 -0.54 18.33 16.93
CA GLY A 110 -0.28 17.38 18.01
C GLY A 110 -1.09 16.08 17.89
N VAL A 111 -1.35 15.62 16.67
CA VAL A 111 -2.03 14.35 16.37
C VAL A 111 -1.00 13.37 15.79
N PRO A 112 -0.82 12.18 16.39
CA PRO A 112 0.07 11.17 15.85
C PRO A 112 -0.39 10.71 14.48
N ILE A 113 0.56 10.58 13.54
CA ILE A 113 0.28 10.17 12.16
C ILE A 113 1.15 8.97 11.77
N GLY A 114 0.51 7.99 11.15
CA GLY A 114 1.14 6.82 10.52
C GLY A 114 0.98 6.89 9.02
N ILE A 115 2.08 6.72 8.29
CA ILE A 115 2.12 6.66 6.83
C ILE A 115 2.29 5.20 6.43
N PHE A 116 1.32 4.70 5.68
CA PHE A 116 1.24 3.31 5.26
C PHE A 116 1.66 3.16 3.81
N ASN A 117 2.56 2.24 3.55
CA ASN A 117 3.04 1.74 2.25
C ASN A 117 3.75 2.76 1.35
N ARG A 118 3.28 4.01 1.22
CA ARG A 118 3.91 5.03 0.37
C ARG A 118 4.64 6.06 1.24
N PRO A 119 5.99 5.98 1.37
CA PRO A 119 6.74 6.77 2.32
C PRO A 119 6.84 8.25 1.91
N PRO A 120 7.11 9.16 2.88
CA PRO A 120 7.38 10.55 2.56
C PRO A 120 8.69 10.70 1.78
N SER A 121 8.75 11.72 0.91
CA SER A 121 9.94 12.02 0.08
C SER A 121 11.15 12.49 0.89
N ASP A 122 10.95 12.98 2.11
CA ASP A 122 12.00 13.35 3.04
C ASP A 122 11.60 13.06 4.51
N LYS A 123 12.57 13.18 5.42
CA LYS A 123 12.40 12.93 6.86
C LYS A 123 12.25 14.21 7.69
N SER A 124 11.75 15.30 7.10
CA SER A 124 11.59 16.58 7.79
C SER A 124 10.36 16.68 8.71
N ALA A 125 9.47 15.69 8.65
CA ALA A 125 8.31 15.55 9.54
C ALA A 125 8.44 14.29 10.40
N LYS A 126 7.88 14.33 11.61
CA LYS A 126 7.80 13.18 12.51
C LYS A 126 6.58 12.33 12.15
N ASN A 127 6.80 11.03 11.99
CA ASN A 127 5.71 10.12 11.65
C ASN A 127 6.10 8.66 11.91
N LEU A 128 5.09 7.81 12.05
CA LEU A 128 5.27 6.37 11.91
C LEU A 128 5.25 6.05 10.41
N VAL A 129 6.17 5.24 9.94
CA VAL A 129 6.17 4.74 8.55
C VAL A 129 6.22 3.23 8.57
N VAL A 130 5.31 2.59 7.83
CA VAL A 130 5.42 1.18 7.47
C VAL A 130 5.47 1.09 5.96
N VAL A 131 6.51 0.47 5.43
CA VAL A 131 6.74 0.36 3.99
C VAL A 131 7.51 -0.91 3.65
N ALA A 132 7.15 -1.53 2.54
CA ALA A 132 7.97 -2.60 1.98
C ALA A 132 9.29 -2.04 1.42
N ASN A 133 10.37 -2.77 1.58
CA ASN A 133 11.64 -2.42 0.95
C ASN A 133 11.58 -2.73 -0.55
N ASN A 134 10.97 -1.83 -1.32
CA ASN A 134 10.69 -2.01 -2.73
C ASN A 134 11.93 -2.26 -3.59
N GLU A 135 13.10 -1.72 -3.20
CA GLU A 135 14.36 -1.97 -3.89
C GLU A 135 14.79 -3.44 -3.71
N VAL A 136 14.82 -3.92 -2.47
CA VAL A 136 15.21 -5.31 -2.14
C VAL A 136 14.23 -6.32 -2.72
N ILE A 137 12.94 -6.05 -2.66
CA ILE A 137 11.91 -6.96 -3.20
C ILE A 137 12.00 -7.06 -4.72
N ALA A 138 12.16 -5.91 -5.41
CA ALA A 138 12.32 -5.89 -6.86
C ALA A 138 13.63 -6.58 -7.27
N GLU A 139 14.73 -6.33 -6.54
CA GLU A 139 16.01 -7.00 -6.77
C GLU A 139 15.87 -8.52 -6.65
N ALA A 140 15.17 -9.02 -5.61
CA ALA A 140 14.96 -10.46 -5.43
C ALA A 140 14.14 -11.09 -6.57
N ALA A 141 13.09 -10.43 -7.06
CA ALA A 141 12.29 -10.93 -8.18
C ALA A 141 13.10 -10.93 -9.49
N VAL A 142 13.78 -9.82 -9.79
CA VAL A 142 14.59 -9.66 -11.03
C VAL A 142 15.83 -10.55 -11.00
N GLU A 143 16.42 -10.80 -9.82
CA GLU A 143 17.51 -11.76 -9.66
C GLU A 143 17.10 -13.17 -10.09
N HIS A 144 15.90 -13.63 -9.63
CA HIS A 144 15.38 -14.91 -10.10
C HIS A 144 15.16 -14.94 -11.61
N MET A 145 14.56 -13.89 -12.17
CA MET A 145 14.40 -13.76 -13.63
C MET A 145 15.74 -13.83 -14.37
N ALA A 146 16.78 -13.16 -13.85
CA ALA A 146 18.12 -13.21 -14.43
C ALA A 146 18.71 -14.63 -14.38
N GLN A 147 18.49 -15.38 -13.30
CA GLN A 147 18.91 -16.78 -13.20
C GLN A 147 18.19 -17.65 -14.24
N GLU A 148 16.90 -17.42 -14.50
CA GLU A 148 16.17 -18.11 -15.58
C GLU A 148 16.72 -17.72 -16.96
N ALA A 149 17.04 -16.45 -17.17
CA ALA A 149 17.66 -15.98 -18.41
C ALA A 149 19.03 -16.64 -18.69
N MET A 150 19.85 -16.84 -17.66
CA MET A 150 21.16 -17.51 -17.79
C MET A 150 21.02 -18.94 -18.30
N LYS A 151 19.93 -19.65 -17.95
CA LYS A 151 19.69 -21.03 -18.44
C LYS A 151 19.47 -21.09 -19.95
N LEU A 152 19.11 -19.97 -20.60
CA LEU A 152 18.93 -19.92 -22.05
C LEU A 152 20.26 -19.96 -22.82
N GLY A 153 21.41 -19.71 -22.18
CA GLY A 153 22.73 -19.71 -22.80
C GLY A 153 22.93 -18.64 -23.86
N ARG A 154 22.10 -17.59 -23.85
CA ARG A 154 22.16 -16.44 -24.77
C ARG A 154 21.82 -15.14 -24.05
N LYS A 155 22.21 -14.02 -24.65
CA LYS A 155 21.80 -12.70 -24.17
C LYS A 155 20.29 -12.48 -24.38
N VAL A 156 19.68 -11.75 -23.46
CA VAL A 156 18.26 -11.35 -23.50
C VAL A 156 18.10 -9.83 -23.64
N TYR A 157 16.94 -9.39 -24.12
CA TYR A 157 16.61 -8.00 -24.38
C TYR A 157 15.69 -7.48 -23.26
N PRO A 158 16.24 -6.73 -22.28
CA PRO A 158 15.51 -6.35 -21.09
C PRO A 158 14.61 -5.13 -21.29
N ALA A 159 13.46 -5.15 -20.59
CA ALA A 159 12.59 -4.00 -20.44
C ALA A 159 12.01 -3.94 -19.03
N ILE A 160 11.70 -2.73 -18.57
CA ILE A 160 10.99 -2.47 -17.32
C ILE A 160 9.81 -1.53 -17.57
N MET A 161 8.65 -1.90 -17.08
CA MET A 161 7.49 -1.01 -16.98
C MET A 161 7.58 -0.27 -15.64
N VAL A 162 7.89 1.03 -15.70
CA VAL A 162 8.17 1.88 -14.53
C VAL A 162 6.89 2.58 -14.08
N GLY A 163 6.62 2.57 -12.77
CA GLY A 163 5.50 3.30 -12.16
C GLY A 163 5.67 4.84 -12.24
N ASP A 164 4.84 5.56 -11.49
CA ASP A 164 5.02 7.02 -11.36
C ASP A 164 6.26 7.32 -10.51
N LEU A 165 7.22 8.04 -11.07
CA LEU A 165 8.47 8.39 -10.37
C LEU A 165 8.27 9.48 -9.28
N GLY A 166 7.10 10.06 -9.14
CA GLY A 166 6.71 10.83 -7.96
C GLY A 166 6.43 9.95 -6.74
N ASP A 167 6.28 8.63 -6.95
CA ASP A 167 6.13 7.64 -5.89
C ASP A 167 7.50 7.02 -5.54
N PRO A 168 8.00 7.17 -4.30
CA PRO A 168 9.23 6.54 -3.87
C PRO A 168 9.26 5.02 -4.05
N ASN A 169 8.11 4.34 -4.00
CA ASN A 169 8.02 2.91 -4.29
C ASN A 169 8.41 2.60 -5.73
N ALA A 170 7.94 3.39 -6.70
CA ALA A 170 8.34 3.24 -8.11
C ALA A 170 9.84 3.45 -8.32
N VAL A 171 10.41 4.44 -7.61
CA VAL A 171 11.85 4.71 -7.64
C VAL A 171 12.64 3.52 -7.09
N GLY A 172 12.23 2.97 -5.93
CA GLY A 172 12.86 1.79 -5.33
C GLY A 172 12.78 0.56 -6.24
N ARG A 173 11.61 0.27 -6.82
CA ARG A 173 11.41 -0.87 -7.75
C ARG A 173 12.29 -0.76 -9.00
N ARG A 174 12.38 0.45 -9.56
CA ARG A 174 13.28 0.73 -10.67
C ARG A 174 14.75 0.54 -10.27
N GLN A 175 15.15 0.99 -9.07
CA GLN A 175 16.51 0.84 -8.58
C GLN A 175 16.88 -0.63 -8.41
N GLY A 176 16.02 -1.45 -7.79
CA GLY A 176 16.24 -2.90 -7.64
C GLY A 176 16.43 -3.60 -9.00
N PHE A 177 15.63 -3.25 -10.02
CA PHE A 177 15.83 -3.74 -11.37
C PHE A 177 17.22 -3.32 -11.90
N MET A 178 17.61 -2.07 -11.77
CA MET A 178 18.90 -1.56 -12.27
C MET A 178 20.10 -2.17 -11.54
N ASN A 179 19.97 -2.51 -10.26
CA ASN A 179 21.01 -3.21 -9.49
C ASN A 179 21.32 -4.58 -10.11
N VAL A 180 20.30 -5.35 -10.48
CA VAL A 180 20.49 -6.65 -11.16
C VAL A 180 21.05 -6.46 -12.56
N MET A 181 20.60 -5.42 -13.30
CA MET A 181 21.20 -5.08 -14.59
C MET A 181 22.71 -4.84 -14.49
N ALA A 182 23.13 -4.09 -13.47
CA ALA A 182 24.55 -3.79 -13.22
C ALA A 182 25.34 -5.02 -12.75
N LYS A 183 24.69 -5.95 -12.04
CA LYS A 183 25.32 -7.18 -11.52
C LYS A 183 25.67 -8.18 -12.62
N TYR A 184 24.91 -8.22 -13.70
CA TYR A 184 25.07 -9.21 -14.79
C TYR A 184 25.21 -8.55 -16.17
N PRO A 185 26.21 -7.68 -16.40
CA PRO A 185 26.31 -6.89 -17.63
C PRO A 185 26.45 -7.74 -18.89
N GLU A 186 26.99 -8.96 -18.77
CA GLU A 186 27.16 -9.87 -19.92
C GLU A 186 25.85 -10.55 -20.35
N LEU A 187 24.81 -10.55 -19.52
CA LEU A 187 23.53 -11.19 -19.81
C LEU A 187 22.67 -10.39 -20.80
N TRP A 188 22.88 -9.08 -20.89
CA TRP A 188 22.01 -8.18 -21.64
C TRP A 188 22.51 -7.94 -23.06
N ALA A 189 21.58 -8.06 -24.02
CA ALA A 189 21.86 -7.81 -25.46
C ALA A 189 21.86 -6.30 -25.78
N ALA A 190 21.21 -5.48 -24.96
CA ALA A 190 21.09 -4.03 -25.09
C ALA A 190 20.83 -3.40 -23.70
N PRO A 191 20.98 -2.08 -23.54
CA PRO A 191 20.43 -1.38 -22.36
C PRO A 191 18.93 -1.64 -22.21
N PRO A 192 18.38 -1.60 -20.97
CA PRO A 192 16.97 -1.84 -20.76
C PRO A 192 16.09 -0.77 -21.39
N VAL A 193 14.95 -1.19 -21.93
CA VAL A 193 13.90 -0.27 -22.38
C VAL A 193 13.05 0.11 -21.18
N GLU A 194 13.02 1.39 -20.80
CA GLU A 194 12.14 1.89 -19.75
C GLU A 194 10.80 2.33 -20.34
N ILE A 195 9.69 1.79 -19.79
CA ILE A 195 8.34 1.98 -20.29
C ILE A 195 7.52 2.66 -19.17
N PRO A 196 7.31 3.99 -19.21
CA PRO A 196 6.54 4.68 -18.19
C PRO A 196 5.08 4.23 -18.18
N THR A 197 4.53 3.97 -16.98
CA THR A 197 3.13 3.58 -16.81
C THR A 197 2.31 4.62 -16.04
N LYS A 198 2.96 5.41 -15.19
CA LYS A 198 2.31 6.38 -14.27
C LYS A 198 1.21 5.76 -13.41
N TRP A 199 1.31 4.47 -13.12
CA TRP A 199 0.29 3.69 -12.45
C TRP A 199 -1.09 3.68 -13.16
N ASP A 200 -1.10 3.93 -14.49
CA ASP A 200 -2.30 3.96 -15.34
C ASP A 200 -2.22 2.87 -16.42
N ALA A 201 -3.26 2.04 -16.48
CA ALA A 201 -3.33 0.92 -17.41
C ALA A 201 -3.38 1.35 -18.89
N ASN A 202 -4.01 2.50 -19.20
CA ASN A 202 -4.09 3.00 -20.57
C ASN A 202 -2.76 3.56 -21.04
N VAL A 203 -2.06 4.30 -20.16
CA VAL A 203 -0.70 4.80 -20.41
C VAL A 203 0.25 3.62 -20.59
N ALA A 204 0.16 2.61 -19.72
CA ALA A 204 0.95 1.40 -19.79
C ALA A 204 0.71 0.65 -21.11
N LEU A 205 -0.56 0.49 -21.55
CA LEU A 205 -0.93 -0.16 -22.80
C LEU A 205 -0.29 0.52 -24.01
N ALA A 206 -0.49 1.84 -24.13
CA ALA A 206 0.02 2.61 -25.25
C ALA A 206 1.56 2.56 -25.32
N ASN A 207 2.23 2.73 -24.17
CA ASN A 207 3.69 2.74 -24.10
C ASN A 207 4.30 1.35 -24.31
N LEU A 208 3.69 0.28 -23.78
CA LEU A 208 4.15 -1.09 -24.02
C LEU A 208 3.98 -1.49 -25.50
N GLN A 209 2.85 -1.15 -26.13
CA GLN A 209 2.65 -1.38 -27.56
C GLN A 209 3.74 -0.70 -28.40
N SER A 210 4.02 0.58 -28.11
CA SER A 210 5.06 1.35 -28.80
C SER A 210 6.45 0.74 -28.57
N ALA A 211 6.77 0.34 -27.35
CA ALA A 211 8.04 -0.28 -27.00
C ALA A 211 8.25 -1.62 -27.73
N MET A 212 7.20 -2.48 -27.78
CA MET A 212 7.26 -3.77 -28.47
C MET A 212 7.37 -3.64 -29.99
N GLN A 213 6.76 -2.59 -30.57
CA GLN A 213 6.92 -2.28 -31.99
C GLN A 213 8.33 -1.82 -32.34
N ALA A 214 8.90 -0.93 -31.51
CA ALA A 214 10.26 -0.42 -31.69
C ALA A 214 11.34 -1.48 -31.37
N ASN A 215 11.05 -2.38 -30.42
CA ASN A 215 11.99 -3.39 -29.91
C ASN A 215 11.33 -4.78 -29.88
N PRO A 216 11.07 -5.41 -31.04
CA PRO A 216 10.31 -6.68 -31.09
C PRO A 216 11.06 -7.87 -30.48
N LYS A 217 12.35 -7.67 -30.17
CA LYS A 217 13.20 -8.68 -29.53
C LYS A 217 13.07 -8.74 -28.02
N ILE A 218 12.37 -7.79 -27.36
CA ILE A 218 12.17 -7.84 -25.91
C ILE A 218 11.66 -9.23 -25.51
N ASP A 219 12.41 -9.89 -24.62
CA ASP A 219 12.15 -11.25 -24.11
C ASP A 219 12.50 -11.39 -22.62
N PHE A 220 12.70 -10.25 -21.93
CA PHE A 220 12.85 -10.13 -20.49
C PHE A 220 12.08 -8.86 -20.06
N LEU A 221 10.98 -9.01 -19.34
CA LEU A 221 10.09 -7.91 -18.99
C LEU A 221 9.74 -7.95 -17.50
N PHE A 222 10.15 -6.93 -16.77
CA PHE A 222 9.71 -6.69 -15.39
C PHE A 222 8.67 -5.57 -15.37
N THR A 223 7.56 -5.77 -14.65
CA THR A 223 6.60 -4.70 -14.36
C THR A 223 6.71 -4.27 -12.90
N SER A 224 6.71 -2.95 -12.67
CA SER A 224 6.74 -2.40 -11.31
C SER A 224 5.45 -2.67 -10.52
N SER A 225 4.39 -3.23 -11.13
CA SER A 225 3.19 -3.63 -10.41
C SER A 225 2.42 -4.72 -11.15
N ASP A 226 1.89 -5.68 -10.41
CA ASP A 226 1.20 -6.86 -10.92
C ASP A 226 -0.14 -6.54 -11.58
N PHE A 227 -0.82 -5.44 -11.20
CA PHE A 227 -2.09 -5.03 -11.82
C PHE A 227 -1.97 -4.79 -13.32
N LEU A 228 -0.76 -4.66 -13.85
CA LEU A 228 -0.48 -4.46 -15.27
C LEU A 228 -0.41 -5.78 -16.08
N PHE A 229 -0.46 -6.95 -15.45
CA PHE A 229 -0.43 -8.22 -16.21
C PHE A 229 -1.55 -8.37 -17.25
N PRO A 230 -2.80 -7.92 -17.04
CA PRO A 230 -3.81 -7.93 -18.09
C PRO A 230 -3.41 -7.09 -19.32
N VAL A 231 -2.78 -5.94 -19.10
CA VAL A 231 -2.22 -5.09 -20.16
C VAL A 231 -1.10 -5.81 -20.90
N ILE A 232 -0.15 -6.38 -20.17
CA ILE A 232 0.98 -7.14 -20.74
C ILE A 232 0.46 -8.30 -21.59
N LYS A 233 -0.50 -9.07 -21.09
CA LYS A 233 -1.17 -10.15 -21.83
C LYS A 233 -1.77 -9.65 -23.13
N SER A 234 -2.49 -8.53 -23.12
CA SER A 234 -3.16 -7.99 -24.30
C SER A 234 -2.16 -7.59 -25.41
N VAL A 235 -0.95 -7.18 -25.03
CA VAL A 235 0.12 -6.81 -25.97
C VAL A 235 0.92 -8.02 -26.44
N LEU A 236 1.27 -8.94 -25.55
CA LEU A 236 2.13 -10.08 -25.88
C LEU A 236 1.40 -11.22 -26.60
N ALA A 237 0.09 -11.41 -26.36
CA ALA A 237 -0.67 -12.52 -26.94
C ALA A 237 -0.74 -12.45 -28.49
N PRO A 238 -1.04 -11.30 -29.12
CA PRO A 238 -1.03 -11.18 -30.58
C PRO A 238 0.35 -11.40 -31.20
N LEU A 239 1.43 -11.24 -30.41
CA LEU A 239 2.80 -11.43 -30.83
C LEU A 239 3.32 -12.88 -30.64
N ASN A 240 2.45 -13.80 -30.20
CA ASN A 240 2.80 -15.16 -29.80
C ASN A 240 3.89 -15.22 -28.70
N LYS A 241 3.93 -14.21 -27.82
CA LYS A 241 4.86 -14.08 -26.70
C LYS A 241 4.22 -14.32 -25.33
N TRP A 242 2.88 -14.36 -25.26
CA TRP A 242 2.14 -14.75 -24.06
C TRP A 242 1.95 -16.26 -24.03
N VAL A 243 3.01 -16.95 -23.65
CA VAL A 243 3.08 -18.41 -23.61
C VAL A 243 3.70 -18.87 -22.30
N LYS A 244 3.46 -20.13 -21.90
CA LYS A 244 3.99 -20.66 -20.64
C LYS A 244 5.50 -20.74 -20.61
N ILE A 245 6.07 -20.72 -19.42
CA ILE A 245 7.48 -21.05 -19.14
C ILE A 245 7.83 -22.33 -19.87
N ASN A 246 8.95 -22.60 -20.36
CA ASN A 246 9.37 -23.70 -21.22
C ASN A 246 8.96 -23.63 -22.71
N ASN A 247 8.17 -22.63 -23.12
CA ASN A 247 7.96 -22.37 -24.54
C ASN A 247 9.09 -21.50 -25.08
N PRO A 248 9.64 -21.79 -26.28
CA PRO A 248 10.76 -21.02 -26.84
C PRO A 248 10.46 -19.51 -27.04
N ASN A 249 9.19 -19.16 -27.18
CA ASN A 249 8.75 -17.77 -27.34
C ASN A 249 8.40 -17.08 -26.00
N HIS A 250 8.63 -17.75 -24.87
CA HIS A 250 8.35 -17.18 -23.56
C HIS A 250 9.18 -15.91 -23.34
N VAL A 251 8.52 -14.85 -22.88
CA VAL A 251 9.16 -13.67 -22.32
C VAL A 251 9.34 -13.95 -20.83
N ILE A 252 10.59 -13.94 -20.35
CA ILE A 252 10.85 -14.04 -18.91
C ILE A 252 10.14 -12.88 -18.26
N LEU A 253 9.14 -13.17 -17.43
CA LEU A 253 8.16 -12.20 -16.94
C LEU A 253 8.18 -12.14 -15.43
N GLY A 254 8.30 -10.95 -14.90
CA GLY A 254 8.20 -10.70 -13.46
C GLY A 254 7.41 -9.45 -13.13
N GLY A 255 6.95 -9.39 -11.89
CA GLY A 255 6.20 -8.26 -11.35
C GLY A 255 6.50 -8.00 -9.88
N LEU A 256 5.68 -7.17 -9.27
CA LEU A 256 5.75 -6.84 -7.84
C LEU A 256 4.36 -6.41 -7.37
N ASP A 257 3.99 -6.82 -6.22
CA ASP A 257 2.93 -6.54 -5.24
C ASP A 257 2.43 -7.85 -4.61
N GLY A 258 2.38 -8.95 -5.39
CA GLY A 258 1.84 -10.23 -4.94
C GLY A 258 0.31 -10.27 -4.99
N ASP A 259 -0.29 -9.79 -6.08
CA ASP A 259 -1.75 -9.75 -6.23
C ASP A 259 -2.38 -11.09 -6.70
N VAL A 260 -3.71 -11.13 -6.78
CA VAL A 260 -4.48 -12.30 -7.22
C VAL A 260 -4.12 -12.70 -8.65
N THR A 261 -3.85 -11.73 -9.53
CA THR A 261 -3.47 -11.99 -10.92
C THR A 261 -2.11 -12.66 -10.99
N ALA A 262 -1.13 -12.17 -10.21
CA ALA A 262 0.19 -12.81 -10.11
C ALA A 262 0.09 -14.23 -9.55
N ALA A 263 -0.75 -14.46 -8.52
CA ALA A 263 -1.00 -15.78 -7.97
C ALA A 263 -1.49 -16.76 -9.03
N GLN A 264 -2.49 -16.34 -9.80
CA GLN A 264 -3.04 -17.14 -10.89
C GLN A 264 -1.97 -17.46 -11.95
N LEU A 265 -1.20 -16.45 -12.38
CA LEU A 265 -0.19 -16.61 -13.43
C LEU A 265 0.99 -17.48 -12.99
N LEU A 266 1.38 -17.41 -11.71
CA LEU A 266 2.36 -18.34 -11.14
C LEU A 266 1.85 -19.78 -11.17
N GLU A 267 0.61 -20.03 -10.70
CA GLU A 267 0.02 -21.37 -10.69
C GLU A 267 -0.15 -21.93 -12.11
N GLU A 268 -0.55 -21.08 -13.07
CA GLU A 268 -0.72 -21.46 -14.48
C GLU A 268 0.61 -21.60 -15.25
N GLY A 269 1.73 -21.12 -14.70
CA GLY A 269 3.06 -21.22 -15.30
C GLY A 269 3.32 -20.19 -16.41
N TYR A 270 2.76 -19.01 -16.31
CA TYR A 270 3.02 -17.87 -17.20
C TYR A 270 4.00 -16.85 -16.61
N LEU A 271 4.13 -16.80 -15.28
CA LEU A 271 4.91 -15.82 -14.54
C LEU A 271 6.11 -16.51 -13.89
N ASP A 272 7.30 -15.95 -14.03
CA ASP A 272 8.53 -16.49 -13.44
C ASP A 272 8.66 -16.08 -11.97
N ALA A 273 8.36 -14.82 -11.65
CA ALA A 273 8.47 -14.27 -10.31
C ALA A 273 7.55 -13.07 -10.07
N THR A 274 7.12 -12.86 -8.82
CA THR A 274 6.61 -11.59 -8.35
C THR A 274 7.20 -11.25 -6.99
N GLY A 275 7.55 -9.98 -6.79
CA GLY A 275 7.87 -9.47 -5.48
C GLY A 275 6.59 -9.33 -4.63
N VAL A 276 6.66 -9.68 -3.36
CA VAL A 276 5.49 -9.65 -2.46
C VAL A 276 5.67 -8.60 -1.39
N GLN A 277 4.72 -7.67 -1.29
CA GLN A 277 4.53 -6.79 -0.14
C GLN A 277 3.51 -7.44 0.79
N ASN A 278 3.81 -7.54 2.09
CA ASN A 278 2.92 -8.21 3.03
C ASN A 278 1.97 -7.21 3.70
N LEU A 279 0.87 -6.88 3.02
CA LEU A 279 -0.11 -5.90 3.49
C LEU A 279 -0.70 -6.20 4.87
N PHE A 280 -0.88 -7.46 5.22
CA PHE A 280 -1.40 -7.85 6.53
C PHE A 280 -0.39 -7.55 7.63
N TYR A 281 0.88 -7.93 7.42
CA TYR A 281 1.97 -7.59 8.33
C TYR A 281 2.12 -6.05 8.47
N GLU A 282 2.10 -5.32 7.35
CA GLU A 282 2.18 -3.86 7.37
C GLU A 282 1.04 -3.23 8.19
N ALA A 283 -0.20 -3.72 8.05
CA ALA A 283 -1.36 -3.22 8.79
C ALA A 283 -1.23 -3.45 10.29
N ASP A 284 -0.82 -4.66 10.71
CA ASP A 284 -0.67 -5.02 12.12
C ASP A 284 0.45 -4.21 12.78
N VAL A 285 1.60 -4.10 12.13
CA VAL A 285 2.75 -3.31 12.63
C VAL A 285 2.40 -1.83 12.75
N MET A 286 1.66 -1.27 11.78
CA MET A 286 1.18 0.12 11.85
C MET A 286 0.23 0.32 13.02
N LEU A 287 -0.74 -0.57 13.19
CA LEU A 287 -1.70 -0.47 14.28
C LEU A 287 -1.03 -0.57 15.66
N GLU A 288 -0.14 -1.55 15.84
CA GLU A 288 0.61 -1.70 17.10
C GLU A 288 1.38 -0.43 17.45
N ALA A 289 2.13 0.13 16.47
CA ALA A 289 2.90 1.35 16.67
C ALA A 289 2.02 2.57 16.97
N MET A 290 0.89 2.72 16.27
CA MET A 290 -0.06 3.81 16.49
C MET A 290 -0.70 3.73 17.88
N LEU A 291 -1.15 2.56 18.31
CA LEU A 291 -1.73 2.36 19.63
C LEU A 291 -0.71 2.59 20.75
N ALA A 292 0.55 2.17 20.53
CA ALA A 292 1.64 2.44 21.48
C ALA A 292 1.87 3.95 21.65
N ALA A 293 1.89 4.71 20.54
CA ALA A 293 2.03 6.16 20.56
C ALA A 293 0.86 6.86 21.30
N ILE A 294 -0.37 6.48 20.97
CA ILE A 294 -1.58 7.03 21.61
C ILE A 294 -1.56 6.75 23.11
N LYS A 295 -1.27 5.51 23.53
CA LYS A 295 -1.20 5.10 24.93
C LYS A 295 -0.10 5.83 25.69
N ALA A 296 1.02 6.09 25.06
CA ALA A 296 2.13 6.85 25.67
C ALA A 296 1.89 8.38 25.68
N GLY A 297 0.82 8.87 25.02
CA GLY A 297 0.57 10.30 24.84
C GLY A 297 1.61 10.97 23.91
N ASP A 298 2.32 10.19 23.09
CA ASP A 298 3.28 10.71 22.10
C ASP A 298 2.53 11.32 20.94
N LYS A 299 2.66 12.65 20.81
CA LYS A 299 1.96 13.45 19.80
C LYS A 299 2.68 13.51 18.45
N THR A 300 3.96 13.16 18.44
CA THR A 300 4.80 13.21 17.25
C THR A 300 5.73 11.98 17.19
N PRO A 301 5.15 10.76 17.15
CA PRO A 301 5.96 9.55 17.07
C PRO A 301 6.82 9.56 15.79
N ASP A 302 8.03 9.01 15.90
CA ASP A 302 8.99 9.00 14.80
C ASP A 302 9.65 7.63 14.73
N LYS A 303 9.12 6.76 13.88
CA LYS A 303 9.63 5.40 13.72
C LYS A 303 9.42 4.90 12.30
N TRP A 304 10.48 4.36 11.71
CA TRP A 304 10.42 3.66 10.42
C TRP A 304 10.39 2.15 10.68
N MET A 305 9.48 1.46 10.01
CA MET A 305 9.26 0.02 10.13
C MET A 305 9.22 -0.58 8.72
N ASP A 306 10.11 -1.54 8.47
CA ASP A 306 10.21 -2.17 7.17
C ASP A 306 9.38 -3.46 7.11
N ASP A 307 8.63 -3.65 6.04
CA ASP A 307 8.21 -4.97 5.59
C ASP A 307 9.38 -5.55 4.78
N PRO A 308 9.98 -6.65 5.23
CA PRO A 308 11.10 -7.26 4.52
C PRO A 308 10.71 -7.81 3.15
N GLY A 309 9.42 -8.10 2.93
CA GLY A 309 8.91 -8.70 1.71
C GLY A 309 9.71 -9.92 1.23
N PHE A 310 9.39 -10.41 0.07
CA PHE A 310 10.16 -11.48 -0.59
C PHE A 310 9.76 -11.61 -2.06
N ALA A 311 10.47 -12.44 -2.83
CA ALA A 311 10.03 -12.85 -4.16
C ALA A 311 9.38 -14.24 -4.12
N LEU A 312 8.14 -14.35 -4.61
CA LEU A 312 7.50 -15.62 -4.92
C LEU A 312 7.82 -15.98 -6.37
N THR A 313 8.34 -17.20 -6.56
CA THR A 313 8.88 -17.69 -7.82
C THR A 313 8.40 -19.10 -8.10
N GLN A 314 8.58 -19.59 -9.32
CA GLN A 314 8.30 -21.01 -9.61
C GLN A 314 9.08 -21.98 -8.71
N ALA A 315 10.27 -21.60 -8.25
CA ALA A 315 11.11 -22.44 -7.41
C ALA A 315 10.61 -22.60 -5.96
N ASN A 316 9.94 -21.57 -5.41
CA ASN A 316 9.46 -21.57 -4.02
C ASN A 316 7.93 -21.53 -3.88
N LEU A 317 7.20 -21.59 -4.98
CA LEU A 317 5.73 -21.54 -5.01
C LEU A 317 5.11 -22.60 -4.08
N ALA A 318 5.61 -23.83 -4.11
CA ALA A 318 5.07 -24.92 -3.30
C ALA A 318 5.22 -24.74 -1.78
N THR A 319 6.14 -23.88 -1.34
CA THR A 319 6.49 -23.74 0.08
C THR A 319 6.16 -22.35 0.66
N ARG A 320 6.00 -21.32 -0.19
CA ARG A 320 5.80 -19.95 0.27
C ARG A 320 4.54 -19.25 -0.25
N ALA A 321 3.76 -19.94 -1.10
CA ALA A 321 2.58 -19.30 -1.71
C ALA A 321 1.60 -18.72 -0.69
N GLU A 322 1.39 -19.43 0.45
CA GLU A 322 0.47 -19.00 1.51
C GLU A 322 0.94 -17.72 2.27
N GLU A 323 2.18 -17.27 2.06
CA GLU A 323 2.69 -16.00 2.60
C GLU A 323 2.30 -14.79 1.73
N MET A 324 1.74 -15.02 0.54
CA MET A 324 1.34 -13.99 -0.41
C MET A 324 -0.16 -13.72 -0.31
N TRP A 325 -0.54 -12.49 0.02
CA TRP A 325 -1.93 -12.07 0.20
C TRP A 325 -2.82 -12.36 -1.02
N GLY A 326 -2.30 -12.15 -2.22
CA GLY A 326 -3.01 -12.44 -3.46
C GLY A 326 -3.23 -13.95 -3.67
N TRP A 327 -2.33 -14.81 -3.22
CA TRP A 327 -2.52 -16.26 -3.26
C TRP A 327 -3.64 -16.70 -2.33
N VAL A 328 -3.67 -16.20 -1.10
CA VAL A 328 -4.74 -16.50 -0.14
C VAL A 328 -6.09 -16.11 -0.73
N LEU A 329 -6.23 -14.88 -1.22
CA LEU A 329 -7.48 -14.41 -1.85
C LEU A 329 -7.86 -15.20 -3.13
N TYR A 330 -6.86 -15.61 -3.91
CA TYR A 330 -7.09 -16.40 -5.12
C TYR A 330 -7.66 -17.79 -4.78
N LYS A 331 -7.15 -18.41 -3.71
CA LYS A 331 -7.64 -19.74 -3.27
C LYS A 331 -9.03 -19.66 -2.63
N GLU A 332 -9.38 -18.57 -1.95
CA GLU A 332 -10.72 -18.35 -1.41
C GLU A 332 -11.80 -18.20 -2.51
N LYS A 333 -11.40 -17.72 -3.70
CA LYS A 333 -12.31 -17.55 -4.85
C LYS A 333 -12.51 -18.83 -5.69
N LYS A 334 -11.73 -19.88 -5.45
CA LYS A 334 -11.82 -21.20 -6.12
C LYS A 334 -12.70 -22.17 -5.37
#